data_df2a20b21aabf71360ece8e16e3ac3ee
#
_entry.id   df2a20b21aabf71360ece8e16e3ac3ee
#
_cell.length_a   1.000
_cell.length_b   1.000
_cell.length_c   1.000
_cell.angle_alpha   90.00
_cell.angle_beta   90.00
_cell.angle_gamma   90.00
#
_symmetry.space_group_name_H-M   'P 1'
#
loop_
_entity.id
_entity.type
_entity.pdbx_description
1 polymer ?
#
loop_
_entity_poly.entity_id
_entity_poly.type
_entity_poly.pdbx_seq_one_letter_code
_entity_poly.pdbx_strand_id
1 'polypeptide(L)'
;GVLVDFESGYEKLTGIDLKGEFVKGDDFWDPISEAGVGFWAGLKWMPDGQKLWDYIKPLKPEILSAPSREESSRIGKAVWVKYKLPGTKLILRYAKQKQQLATPESILIDDRQINIDQWEAAGGIGILHTSADNTISQLKELGL
;
A
#
# COMPACT_ATOMS: atom_id res chain seq x y z
N GLY A 1 -2.69 -4.70 -2.43
CA GLY A 1 -2.51 -3.27 -2.41
C GLY A 1 -3.76 -2.43 -2.44
N VAL A 2 -3.60 -1.22 -2.01
CA VAL A 2 -4.67 -0.23 -2.05
C VAL A 2 -4.57 0.61 -3.32
N LEU A 3 -3.43 1.27 -3.53
CA LEU A 3 -3.20 2.12 -4.69
C LEU A 3 -2.38 1.45 -5.79
N VAL A 4 -1.46 0.57 -5.41
CA VAL A 4 -0.45 0.00 -6.30
C VAL A 4 -0.68 -1.50 -6.50
N ASP A 5 -0.59 -1.94 -7.74
CA ASP A 5 -0.83 -3.33 -8.16
C ASP A 5 0.48 -4.14 -8.19
N PHE A 6 0.85 -4.67 -7.02
CA PHE A 6 2.03 -5.52 -6.87
C PHE A 6 1.88 -6.85 -7.63
N GLU A 7 0.72 -7.48 -7.54
CA GLU A 7 0.50 -8.81 -8.13
C GLU A 7 0.64 -8.79 -9.65
N SER A 8 0.05 -7.79 -10.30
CA SER A 8 0.17 -7.59 -11.74
C SER A 8 1.62 -7.33 -12.16
N GLY A 9 2.35 -6.54 -11.37
CA GLY A 9 3.77 -6.29 -11.59
C GLY A 9 4.61 -7.55 -11.46
N TYR A 10 4.32 -8.39 -10.48
CA TYR A 10 5.00 -9.66 -10.29
C TYR A 10 4.74 -10.63 -11.45
N GLU A 11 3.49 -10.74 -11.89
CA GLU A 11 3.12 -11.57 -13.04
C GLU A 11 3.84 -11.10 -14.31
N LYS A 12 3.89 -9.80 -14.55
CA LYS A 12 4.62 -9.23 -15.69
C LYS A 12 6.11 -9.57 -15.65
N LEU A 13 6.71 -9.54 -14.46
CA LEU A 13 8.13 -9.81 -14.26
C LEU A 13 8.47 -11.31 -14.42
N THR A 14 7.65 -12.19 -13.86
CA THR A 14 7.96 -13.62 -13.73
C THR A 14 7.10 -14.54 -14.57
N GLY A 15 5.97 -14.08 -15.08
CA GLY A 15 4.97 -14.93 -15.74
C GLY A 15 4.08 -15.71 -14.77
N ILE A 16 4.24 -15.53 -13.46
CA ILE A 16 3.50 -16.27 -12.44
C ILE A 16 2.33 -15.43 -11.94
N ASP A 17 1.11 -15.98 -12.08
CA ASP A 17 -0.10 -15.40 -11.51
C ASP A 17 -0.23 -15.87 -10.05
N LEU A 18 -0.12 -14.94 -9.12
CA LEU A 18 -0.18 -15.22 -7.68
C LEU A 18 -1.60 -15.54 -7.19
N LYS A 19 -2.63 -15.12 -7.90
CA LYS A 19 -4.06 -15.34 -7.54
C LYS A 19 -4.40 -14.94 -6.10
N GLY A 20 -3.74 -13.89 -5.60
CA GLY A 20 -3.92 -13.42 -4.23
C GLY A 20 -3.23 -14.27 -3.17
N GLU A 21 -2.61 -15.39 -3.55
CA GLU A 21 -1.95 -16.33 -2.64
C GLU A 21 -0.49 -16.50 -3.03
N PHE A 22 0.42 -16.35 -2.07
CA PHE A 22 1.84 -16.61 -2.30
C PHE A 22 2.59 -16.87 -1.00
N VAL A 23 3.60 -17.73 -1.09
CA VAL A 23 4.55 -17.98 -0.01
C VAL A 23 5.80 -17.15 -0.30
N LYS A 24 6.11 -16.21 0.57
CA LYS A 24 7.26 -15.32 0.44
C LYS A 24 8.52 -16.03 0.94
N GLY A 25 9.28 -16.59 0.02
CA GLY A 25 10.61 -17.14 0.26
C GLY A 25 11.63 -16.52 -0.70
N ASP A 26 12.85 -17.02 -0.69
CA ASP A 26 13.92 -16.48 -1.55
C ASP A 26 13.54 -16.56 -3.03
N ASP A 27 12.98 -17.70 -3.47
CA ASP A 27 12.56 -17.89 -4.87
C ASP A 27 11.50 -16.85 -5.30
N PHE A 28 10.66 -16.42 -4.37
CA PHE A 28 9.70 -15.36 -4.62
C PHE A 28 10.38 -14.00 -4.80
N TRP A 29 11.36 -13.69 -3.94
CA TRP A 29 11.99 -12.38 -3.92
C TRP A 29 13.15 -12.21 -4.92
N ASP A 30 13.81 -13.30 -5.32
CA ASP A 30 14.98 -13.23 -6.20
C ASP A 30 14.74 -12.46 -7.51
N PRO A 31 13.63 -12.70 -8.26
CA PRO A 31 13.36 -11.93 -9.47
C PRO A 31 13.18 -10.43 -9.21
N ILE A 32 12.57 -10.08 -8.09
CA ILE A 32 12.38 -8.68 -7.68
C ILE A 32 13.71 -8.04 -7.33
N SER A 33 14.58 -8.77 -6.60
CA SER A 33 15.91 -8.30 -6.26
C SER A 33 16.74 -8.01 -7.49
N GLU A 34 16.70 -8.89 -8.48
CA GLU A 34 17.42 -8.71 -9.75
C GLU A 34 16.89 -7.51 -10.54
N ALA A 35 15.57 -7.30 -10.54
CA ALA A 35 14.96 -6.17 -11.22
C ALA A 35 15.24 -4.83 -10.53
N GLY A 36 15.47 -4.85 -9.22
CA GLY A 36 15.89 -3.68 -8.44
C GLY A 36 14.84 -2.58 -8.32
N VAL A 37 15.30 -1.35 -8.25
CA VAL A 37 14.44 -0.15 -8.07
C VAL A 37 13.35 -0.05 -9.13
N GLY A 38 13.65 -0.39 -10.37
CA GLY A 38 12.71 -0.29 -11.50
C GLY A 38 11.44 -1.12 -11.32
N PHE A 39 11.53 -2.27 -10.66
CA PHE A 39 10.35 -3.06 -10.35
C PHE A 39 9.33 -2.26 -9.52
N TRP A 40 9.79 -1.69 -8.42
CA TRP A 40 8.94 -0.94 -7.50
C TRP A 40 8.45 0.38 -8.09
N ALA A 41 9.36 1.13 -8.70
CA ALA A 41 9.06 2.43 -9.30
C ALA A 41 8.13 2.32 -10.50
N GLY A 42 8.16 1.21 -11.22
CA GLY A 42 7.37 0.96 -12.42
C GLY A 42 6.02 0.28 -12.20
N LEU A 43 5.64 -0.01 -10.95
CA LEU A 43 4.35 -0.63 -10.66
C LEU A 43 3.19 0.26 -11.11
N LYS A 44 2.13 -0.38 -11.58
CA LYS A 44 0.93 0.33 -12.02
C LYS A 44 0.00 0.61 -10.85
N TRP A 45 -0.91 1.56 -11.06
CA TRP A 45 -2.04 1.73 -10.17
C TRP A 45 -2.91 0.47 -10.13
N MET A 46 -3.52 0.20 -8.97
CA MET A 46 -4.68 -0.68 -8.95
C MET A 46 -5.76 -0.14 -9.92
N PRO A 47 -6.60 -1.00 -10.50
CA PRO A 47 -7.61 -0.57 -11.48
C PRO A 47 -8.50 0.58 -10.99
N ASP A 48 -8.80 0.62 -9.69
CA ASP A 48 -9.60 1.66 -9.04
C ASP A 48 -8.77 2.59 -8.13
N GLY A 49 -7.44 2.47 -8.17
CA GLY A 49 -6.55 3.22 -7.27
C GLY A 49 -6.62 4.72 -7.46
N GLN A 50 -6.66 5.20 -8.70
CA GLN A 50 -6.78 6.63 -8.97
C GLN A 50 -8.12 7.21 -8.51
N LYS A 51 -9.19 6.43 -8.63
CA LYS A 51 -10.51 6.85 -8.13
C LYS A 51 -10.47 7.09 -6.62
N LEU A 52 -9.87 6.19 -5.86
CA LEU A 52 -9.69 6.39 -4.43
C LEU A 52 -8.80 7.59 -4.14
N TRP A 53 -7.67 7.69 -4.82
CA TRP A 53 -6.74 8.80 -4.63
C TRP A 53 -7.40 10.15 -4.88
N ASP A 54 -8.13 10.30 -5.97
CA ASP A 54 -8.83 11.54 -6.31
C ASP A 54 -9.83 11.96 -5.22
N TYR A 55 -10.47 10.98 -4.59
CA TYR A 55 -11.40 11.25 -3.48
C TYR A 55 -10.67 11.70 -2.20
N ILE A 56 -9.59 11.01 -1.82
CA ILE A 56 -8.90 11.28 -0.54
C ILE A 56 -7.85 12.40 -0.64
N LYS A 57 -7.38 12.72 -1.83
CA LYS A 57 -6.34 13.75 -2.04
C LYS A 57 -6.63 15.07 -1.32
N PRO A 58 -7.86 15.64 -1.35
CA PRO A 58 -8.16 16.88 -0.63
C PRO A 58 -8.02 16.75 0.89
N LEU A 59 -8.09 15.54 1.43
CA LEU A 59 -7.91 15.28 2.86
C LEU A 59 -6.43 15.26 3.28
N LYS A 60 -5.51 15.42 2.33
CA LYS A 60 -4.06 15.42 2.52
C LYS A 60 -3.54 14.17 3.24
N PRO A 61 -3.82 12.97 2.69
CA PRO A 61 -3.37 11.73 3.30
C PRO A 61 -1.86 11.58 3.21
N GLU A 62 -1.32 10.73 4.09
CA GLU A 62 0.04 10.25 4.01
C GLU A 62 0.05 8.81 3.52
N ILE A 63 1.11 8.39 2.86
CA ILE A 63 1.29 7.00 2.43
C ILE A 63 2.10 6.27 3.50
N LEU A 64 1.52 5.20 4.02
CA LEU A 64 2.16 4.29 4.97
C LEU A 64 2.32 2.93 4.31
N SER A 65 3.57 2.57 4.02
CA SER A 65 3.88 1.36 3.27
C SER A 65 4.93 0.52 3.98
N ALA A 66 4.77 -0.81 3.90
CA ALA A 66 5.76 -1.74 4.39
C ALA A 66 6.74 -2.09 3.27
N PRO A 67 8.03 -1.74 3.39
CA PRO A 67 9.03 -2.11 2.41
C PRO A 67 9.43 -3.57 2.58
N SER A 68 10.05 -4.15 1.54
CA SER A 68 10.84 -5.36 1.72
C SER A 68 12.14 -5.02 2.47
N ARG A 69 12.93 -6.05 2.77
CA ARG A 69 14.21 -5.84 3.47
C ARG A 69 15.27 -5.14 2.63
N GLU A 70 15.06 -5.07 1.32
CA GLU A 70 16.03 -4.51 0.39
C GLU A 70 15.89 -3.00 0.22
N GLU A 71 17.02 -2.33 0.07
CA GLU A 71 17.09 -0.89 -0.19
C GLU A 71 16.32 -0.49 -1.45
N SER A 72 16.37 -1.34 -2.50
CA SER A 72 15.67 -1.10 -3.76
C SER A 72 14.17 -0.91 -3.58
N SER A 73 13.55 -1.61 -2.64
CA SER A 73 12.14 -1.44 -2.29
C SER A 73 11.86 -0.05 -1.74
N ARG A 74 12.70 0.44 -0.85
CA ARG A 74 12.57 1.77 -0.25
C ARG A 74 12.71 2.87 -1.28
N ILE A 75 13.75 2.78 -2.08
CA ILE A 75 14.03 3.76 -3.15
C ILE A 75 12.93 3.74 -4.19
N GLY A 76 12.52 2.55 -4.66
CA GLY A 76 11.49 2.42 -5.68
C GLY A 76 10.13 2.94 -5.23
N LYS A 77 9.74 2.68 -3.99
CA LYS A 77 8.51 3.23 -3.42
C LYS A 77 8.56 4.76 -3.31
N ALA A 78 9.70 5.31 -2.90
CA ALA A 78 9.90 6.76 -2.84
C ALA A 78 9.81 7.40 -4.23
N VAL A 79 10.40 6.78 -5.24
CA VAL A 79 10.31 7.24 -6.64
C VAL A 79 8.86 7.20 -7.12
N TRP A 80 8.15 6.11 -6.87
CA TRP A 80 6.74 5.98 -7.27
C TRP A 80 5.88 7.10 -6.67
N VAL A 81 6.03 7.34 -5.36
CA VAL A 81 5.27 8.40 -4.67
C VAL A 81 5.64 9.78 -5.22
N LYS A 82 6.92 10.03 -5.43
CA LYS A 82 7.38 11.32 -5.96
C LYS A 82 6.73 11.67 -7.31
N TYR A 83 6.63 10.70 -8.20
CA TYR A 83 6.12 10.92 -9.55
C TYR A 83 4.61 10.74 -9.70
N LYS A 84 3.99 9.85 -8.93
CA LYS A 84 2.55 9.57 -9.00
C LYS A 84 1.73 10.39 -8.01
N LEU A 85 2.30 10.72 -6.86
CA LEU A 85 1.64 11.41 -5.76
C LEU A 85 2.50 12.62 -5.31
N PRO A 86 2.81 13.56 -6.20
CA PRO A 86 3.73 14.65 -5.86
C PRO A 86 3.23 15.45 -4.64
N GLY A 87 4.17 15.77 -3.73
CA GLY A 87 3.85 16.51 -2.50
C GLY A 87 3.30 15.65 -1.36
N THR A 88 3.15 14.34 -1.56
CA THR A 88 2.62 13.43 -0.53
C THR A 88 3.76 12.83 0.29
N LYS A 89 3.59 12.83 1.61
CA LYS A 89 4.55 12.23 2.53
C LYS A 89 4.49 10.71 2.47
N LEU A 90 5.65 10.08 2.36
CA LEU A 90 5.81 8.63 2.43
C LEU A 90 6.43 8.24 3.77
N ILE A 91 5.77 7.34 4.49
CA ILE A 91 6.27 6.75 5.72
C ILE A 91 6.49 5.26 5.47
N LEU A 92 7.72 4.80 5.67
CA LEU A 92 8.08 3.39 5.51
C LEU A 92 8.24 2.74 6.89
N ARG A 93 7.40 1.75 7.16
CA ARG A 93 7.43 0.94 8.39
C ARG A 93 7.10 -0.50 8.04
N TYR A 94 7.75 -1.46 8.67
CA TYR A 94 7.34 -2.85 8.56
C TYR A 94 5.90 -3.01 9.06
N ALA A 95 5.19 -4.02 8.55
CA ALA A 95 3.76 -4.20 8.84
C ALA A 95 3.45 -4.16 10.34
N LYS A 96 4.27 -4.83 11.16
CA LYS A 96 4.11 -4.85 12.62
C LYS A 96 4.29 -3.48 13.29
N GLN A 97 4.97 -2.55 12.62
CA GLN A 97 5.27 -1.22 13.17
C GLN A 97 4.24 -0.17 12.77
N LYS A 98 3.39 -0.45 11.80
CA LYS A 98 2.36 0.51 11.35
C LYS A 98 1.51 1.00 12.52
N GLN A 99 1.11 0.08 13.41
CA GLN A 99 0.27 0.39 14.57
C GLN A 99 0.88 1.42 15.53
N GLN A 100 2.20 1.61 15.49
CA GLN A 100 2.87 2.61 16.33
C GLN A 100 2.47 4.04 15.99
N LEU A 101 1.91 4.26 14.80
CA LEU A 101 1.46 5.57 14.33
C LEU A 101 -0.02 5.82 14.62
N ALA A 102 -0.73 4.85 15.16
CA ALA A 102 -2.16 4.98 15.42
C ALA A 102 -2.46 6.01 16.52
N THR A 103 -3.44 6.86 16.25
CA THR A 103 -4.03 7.79 17.22
C THR A 103 -5.55 7.68 17.14
N PRO A 104 -6.32 8.16 18.13
CA PRO A 104 -7.78 8.08 18.10
C PRO A 104 -8.43 8.73 16.86
N GLU A 105 -7.72 9.66 16.21
CA GLU A 105 -8.21 10.38 15.05
C GLU A 105 -7.63 9.87 13.73
N SER A 106 -6.65 8.97 13.80
CA SER A 106 -5.96 8.46 12.60
C SER A 106 -6.76 7.36 11.92
N ILE A 107 -6.96 7.48 10.62
CA ILE A 107 -7.63 6.48 9.79
C ILE A 107 -6.57 5.75 8.96
N LEU A 108 -6.51 4.43 9.08
CA LEU A 108 -5.70 3.57 8.21
C LEU A 108 -6.59 2.89 7.19
N ILE A 109 -6.28 3.07 5.92
CA ILE A 109 -6.87 2.32 4.81
C ILE A 109 -5.83 1.29 4.38
N ASP A 110 -6.13 0.01 4.61
CA ASP A 110 -5.21 -1.09 4.31
C ASP A 110 -6.01 -2.30 3.84
N ASP A 111 -5.43 -3.11 2.96
CA ASP A 111 -6.09 -4.29 2.41
C ASP A 111 -5.86 -5.57 3.24
N ARG A 112 -5.02 -5.50 4.27
CA ARG A 112 -4.72 -6.64 5.15
C ARG A 112 -5.44 -6.50 6.48
N GLN A 113 -6.26 -7.51 6.79
CA GLN A 113 -7.05 -7.54 8.02
C GLN A 113 -6.17 -7.42 9.27
N ILE A 114 -5.02 -8.11 9.29
CA ILE A 114 -4.14 -8.05 10.46
C ILE A 114 -3.61 -6.63 10.72
N ASN A 115 -3.33 -5.86 9.68
CA ASN A 115 -2.89 -4.47 9.85
C ASN A 115 -4.01 -3.60 10.42
N ILE A 116 -5.24 -3.82 9.97
CA ILE A 116 -6.42 -3.11 10.50
C ILE A 116 -6.66 -3.48 11.96
N ASP A 117 -6.62 -4.77 12.30
CA ASP A 117 -6.83 -5.24 13.68
C ASP A 117 -5.80 -4.64 14.64
N GLN A 118 -4.54 -4.62 14.26
CA GLN A 118 -3.45 -4.04 15.07
C GLN A 118 -3.62 -2.53 15.22
N TRP A 119 -4.03 -1.84 14.15
CA TRP A 119 -4.27 -0.40 14.18
C TRP A 119 -5.41 -0.03 15.13
N GLU A 120 -6.51 -0.76 15.04
CA GLU A 120 -7.67 -0.54 15.91
C GLU A 120 -7.36 -0.90 17.37
N ALA A 121 -6.61 -1.98 17.61
CA ALA A 121 -6.15 -2.34 18.94
C ALA A 121 -5.24 -1.26 19.57
N ALA A 122 -4.51 -0.52 18.75
CA ALA A 122 -3.69 0.62 19.18
C ALA A 122 -4.48 1.94 19.30
N GLY A 123 -5.78 1.93 19.08
CA GLY A 123 -6.68 3.05 19.29
C GLY A 123 -7.04 3.86 18.06
N GLY A 124 -6.58 3.46 16.88
CA GLY A 124 -6.90 4.13 15.60
C GLY A 124 -8.20 3.64 14.97
N ILE A 125 -8.58 4.27 13.87
CA ILE A 125 -9.75 3.91 13.06
C ILE A 125 -9.24 3.15 11.83
N GLY A 126 -9.72 1.91 11.63
CA GLY A 126 -9.32 1.08 10.50
C GLY A 126 -10.42 0.97 9.44
N ILE A 127 -10.03 1.03 8.18
CA ILE A 127 -10.89 0.70 7.05
C ILE A 127 -10.21 -0.42 6.27
N LEU A 128 -10.80 -1.62 6.29
CA LEU A 128 -10.34 -2.72 5.45
C LEU A 128 -10.72 -2.41 4.00
N HIS A 129 -9.71 -2.18 3.17
CA HIS A 129 -9.92 -1.84 1.77
C HIS A 129 -10.21 -3.08 0.93
N THR A 130 -11.37 -3.10 0.29
CA THR A 130 -11.78 -4.13 -0.67
C THR A 130 -11.96 -3.55 -2.07
N SER A 131 -12.40 -2.31 -2.16
CA SER A 131 -12.54 -1.56 -3.41
C SER A 131 -12.55 -0.06 -3.10
N ALA A 132 -12.28 0.76 -4.11
CA ALA A 132 -12.37 2.22 -3.96
C ALA A 132 -13.78 2.64 -3.53
N ASP A 133 -14.82 2.10 -4.17
CA ASP A 133 -16.20 2.46 -3.84
C ASP A 133 -16.57 2.12 -2.40
N ASN A 134 -16.17 0.96 -1.92
CA ASN A 134 -16.43 0.55 -0.54
C ASN A 134 -15.71 1.46 0.46
N THR A 135 -14.42 1.74 0.22
CA THR A 135 -13.63 2.62 1.08
C THR A 135 -14.19 4.04 1.09
N ILE A 136 -14.56 4.59 -0.06
CA ILE A 136 -15.18 5.92 -0.16
C ILE A 136 -16.48 5.95 0.63
N SER A 137 -17.32 4.91 0.53
CA SER A 137 -18.55 4.81 1.29
C SER A 137 -18.31 4.85 2.80
N GLN A 138 -17.32 4.11 3.28
CA GLN A 138 -16.95 4.12 4.70
C GLN A 138 -16.40 5.47 5.16
N LEU A 139 -15.62 6.15 4.32
CA LEU A 139 -15.14 7.51 4.61
C LEU A 139 -16.31 8.50 4.73
N LYS A 140 -17.31 8.41 3.85
CA LYS A 140 -18.51 9.24 3.92
C LYS A 140 -19.30 9.01 5.22
N GLU A 141 -19.39 7.76 5.69
CA GLU A 141 -20.02 7.44 6.97
C GLU A 141 -19.29 8.09 8.15
N LEU A 142 -17.99 8.32 8.03
CA LEU A 142 -17.18 9.03 9.02
C LEU A 142 -17.26 10.56 8.87
N GLY A 143 -18.03 11.08 7.93
CA GLY A 143 -18.15 12.52 7.68
C GLY A 143 -17.08 13.09 6.74
N LEU A 144 -16.37 12.24 6.05
CA LEU A 144 -15.33 12.61 5.10
C LEU A 144 -15.77 12.34 3.67
#